data_3e1ee75177a9d071e697303ef9b51e27
#
_entry.id   3e1ee75177a9d071e697303ef9b51e27
#
_cell.length_a   1.000
_cell.length_b   1.000
_cell.length_c   1.000
_cell.angle_alpha   90.00
_cell.angle_beta   90.00
_cell.angle_gamma   90.00
#
_symmetry.space_group_name_H-M   'P 1'
#
loop_
_entity.id
_entity.type
_entity.pdbx_description
1 polymer ?
#
loop_
_entity_poly.entity_id
_entity_poly.type
_entity_poly.pdbx_seq_one_letter_code
_entity_poly.pdbx_strand_id
1 'polypeptide(L)'
;MTKLVKINYPNIDEDLYYVKLENGLTVYFIKKIGFLEKTAMLTVGFGSLDNKLTVDDESRDAPAGIAHFLEHKLFEDESGGDISLKFTQLGAETNAFTTFNQTSFFFSTASKFQENLELLQYFVLSANITDESVSREKKIIGQEIDMYQDDADYRAYSGILQNLFPKTSLANDIAGSKESIQKITKILLETHHTYFYQPTNMSLFIVGDIDIDETFLAIQRFQTTLSYPDRKRVTVDPLHYYPVIKSSSVDMDVTTAKLVVGFRGYLTLTQHSLLTYRIALKLFLSMLIGWTSKIYHTLYEDGKIDDSFDVDVEIHHNFQFVLISLDTPEPIAMSNYIRQKLATIKISKEFTNEHLNLLKKEMYGDFIQSLDSIEHLTHQFSLYLSDSDKETYFDIPKI
;
A
#
# COMPACT_ATOMS: atom_id res chain seq x y z
N MET A 1 4.32 -6.10 -32.58
CA MET A 1 4.61 -7.18 -31.60
C MET A 1 5.10 -6.55 -30.31
N THR A 2 4.41 -6.77 -29.24
CA THR A 2 4.76 -6.31 -27.89
C THR A 2 6.06 -7.02 -27.48
N LYS A 3 7.12 -6.27 -27.18
CA LYS A 3 8.45 -6.81 -26.91
C LYS A 3 8.69 -6.83 -25.40
N LEU A 4 9.07 -7.99 -24.87
CA LEU A 4 9.55 -8.12 -23.49
C LEU A 4 10.85 -7.31 -23.32
N VAL A 5 10.88 -6.44 -22.31
CA VAL A 5 12.05 -5.62 -21.95
C VAL A 5 12.70 -6.23 -20.73
N LYS A 6 14.03 -6.37 -20.76
CA LYS A 6 14.83 -6.85 -19.63
C LYS A 6 15.64 -5.67 -19.05
N ILE A 7 15.58 -5.51 -17.73
CA ILE A 7 16.45 -4.63 -16.96
C ILE A 7 17.32 -5.52 -16.07
N ASN A 8 18.62 -5.37 -16.17
CA ASN A 8 19.58 -6.13 -15.37
C ASN A 8 20.08 -5.30 -14.17
N TYR A 9 20.10 -5.89 -12.98
CA TYR A 9 20.57 -5.31 -11.73
C TYR A 9 21.78 -6.11 -11.21
N PRO A 10 22.98 -5.92 -11.81
CA PRO A 10 24.14 -6.78 -11.54
C PRO A 10 24.65 -6.72 -10.10
N ASN A 11 24.38 -5.63 -9.37
CA ASN A 11 24.81 -5.46 -7.98
C ASN A 11 24.08 -6.39 -7.00
N ILE A 12 22.92 -6.91 -7.41
CA ILE A 12 22.07 -7.80 -6.59
C ILE A 12 21.76 -9.11 -7.29
N ASP A 13 22.38 -9.34 -8.46
CA ASP A 13 22.17 -10.53 -9.31
C ASP A 13 20.69 -10.79 -9.66
N GLU A 14 19.94 -9.72 -9.94
CA GLU A 14 18.52 -9.78 -10.28
C GLU A 14 18.23 -9.24 -11.67
N ASP A 15 17.23 -9.83 -12.31
CA ASP A 15 16.69 -9.40 -13.59
C ASP A 15 15.20 -9.08 -13.45
N LEU A 16 14.79 -7.89 -13.86
CA LEU A 16 13.41 -7.51 -14.01
C LEU A 16 13.01 -7.56 -15.48
N TYR A 17 11.96 -8.31 -15.79
CA TYR A 17 11.38 -8.30 -17.12
C TYR A 17 10.02 -7.62 -17.07
N TYR A 18 9.69 -6.81 -18.07
CA TYR A 18 8.36 -6.23 -18.15
C TYR A 18 7.88 -6.08 -19.59
N VAL A 19 6.57 -6.02 -19.72
CA VAL A 19 5.91 -5.82 -21.01
C VAL A 19 4.57 -5.11 -20.80
N LYS A 20 4.24 -4.19 -21.70
CA LYS A 20 2.90 -3.60 -21.77
C LYS A 20 2.14 -4.27 -22.92
N LEU A 21 1.02 -4.93 -22.57
CA LEU A 21 0.16 -5.60 -23.53
C LEU A 21 -0.61 -4.59 -24.42
N GLU A 22 -1.20 -5.05 -25.51
CA GLU A 22 -1.97 -4.20 -26.44
C GLU A 22 -3.21 -3.57 -25.78
N ASN A 23 -3.84 -4.27 -24.82
CA ASN A 23 -4.94 -3.73 -24.03
C ASN A 23 -4.50 -2.74 -22.94
N GLY A 24 -3.19 -2.60 -22.72
CA GLY A 24 -2.60 -1.64 -21.77
C GLY A 24 -2.19 -2.22 -20.43
N LEU A 25 -2.49 -3.49 -20.11
CA LEU A 25 -1.99 -4.15 -18.91
C LEU A 25 -0.47 -4.22 -18.94
N THR A 26 0.18 -3.80 -17.85
CA THR A 26 1.62 -3.95 -17.70
C THR A 26 1.91 -5.19 -16.86
N VAL A 27 2.77 -6.06 -17.37
CA VAL A 27 3.15 -7.31 -16.70
C VAL A 27 4.63 -7.27 -16.36
N TYR A 28 4.97 -7.63 -15.13
CA TYR A 28 6.32 -7.67 -14.60
C TYR A 28 6.66 -9.10 -14.16
N PHE A 29 7.90 -9.52 -14.43
CA PHE A 29 8.39 -10.85 -14.05
C PHE A 29 9.72 -10.74 -13.35
N ILE A 30 9.86 -11.44 -12.22
CA ILE A 30 11.11 -11.65 -11.52
C ILE A 30 11.32 -13.16 -11.38
N LYS A 31 12.35 -13.67 -12.05
CA LYS A 31 12.64 -15.10 -12.03
C LYS A 31 13.53 -15.45 -10.84
N LYS A 32 13.01 -16.26 -9.93
CA LYS A 32 13.71 -16.76 -8.74
C LYS A 32 14.01 -18.26 -8.90
N ILE A 33 15.15 -18.59 -9.48
CA ILE A 33 15.53 -19.98 -9.79
C ILE A 33 15.64 -20.80 -8.50
N GLY A 34 15.01 -21.98 -8.48
CA GLY A 34 15.06 -22.93 -7.36
C GLY A 34 14.06 -22.66 -6.25
N PHE A 35 13.29 -21.56 -6.31
CA PHE A 35 12.19 -21.35 -5.37
C PHE A 35 10.99 -22.24 -5.74
N LEU A 36 10.46 -22.97 -4.77
CA LEU A 36 9.28 -23.82 -4.98
C LEU A 36 7.99 -23.00 -5.08
N GLU A 37 7.92 -21.96 -4.27
CA GLU A 37 6.80 -21.02 -4.23
C GLU A 37 6.83 -20.08 -5.45
N LYS A 38 5.65 -19.77 -5.96
CA LYS A 38 5.41 -18.78 -7.02
C LYS A 38 4.25 -17.89 -6.59
N THR A 39 4.39 -16.60 -6.82
CA THR A 39 3.35 -15.61 -6.46
C THR A 39 2.97 -14.81 -7.70
N ALA A 40 1.69 -14.51 -7.84
CA ALA A 40 1.22 -13.49 -8.77
C ALA A 40 0.32 -12.51 -8.05
N MET A 41 0.50 -11.21 -8.32
CA MET A 41 -0.27 -10.11 -7.75
C MET A 41 -0.81 -9.22 -8.87
N LEU A 42 -2.11 -9.03 -8.89
CA LEU A 42 -2.80 -8.09 -9.78
C LEU A 42 -3.20 -6.86 -8.99
N THR A 43 -2.60 -5.74 -9.32
CA THR A 43 -2.80 -4.44 -8.65
C THR A 43 -3.60 -3.52 -9.53
N VAL A 44 -4.60 -2.87 -8.96
CA VAL A 44 -5.47 -1.87 -9.59
C VAL A 44 -5.17 -0.53 -8.96
N GLY A 45 -4.96 0.52 -9.75
CA GLY A 45 -4.80 1.90 -9.28
C GLY A 45 -6.15 2.47 -8.82
N PHE A 46 -6.69 1.91 -7.74
CA PHE A 46 -7.93 2.32 -7.09
C PHE A 46 -7.82 2.07 -5.59
N GLY A 47 -7.85 3.12 -4.80
CA GLY A 47 -7.70 3.06 -3.35
C GLY A 47 -8.68 3.97 -2.61
N SER A 48 -8.48 4.13 -1.31
CA SER A 48 -9.41 4.89 -0.47
C SER A 48 -9.42 6.40 -0.74
N LEU A 49 -8.41 6.92 -1.47
CA LEU A 49 -8.38 8.33 -1.88
C LEU A 49 -9.25 8.60 -3.11
N ASP A 50 -9.60 7.58 -3.88
CA ASP A 50 -10.28 7.71 -5.17
C ASP A 50 -11.81 7.79 -5.01
N ASN A 51 -12.26 8.60 -4.08
CA ASN A 51 -13.68 8.80 -3.79
C ASN A 51 -14.24 10.15 -4.30
N LYS A 52 -13.37 11.03 -4.83
CA LYS A 52 -13.77 12.25 -5.53
C LYS A 52 -13.20 12.23 -6.93
N LEU A 53 -14.06 12.12 -7.92
CA LEU A 53 -13.70 11.82 -9.29
C LEU A 53 -14.31 12.85 -10.25
N THR A 54 -13.61 13.08 -11.34
CA THR A 54 -14.20 13.67 -12.55
C THR A 54 -14.18 12.60 -13.66
N VAL A 55 -15.35 12.24 -14.15
CA VAL A 55 -15.56 11.24 -15.20
C VAL A 55 -16.21 11.91 -16.40
N ASP A 56 -15.53 11.89 -17.55
CA ASP A 56 -16.00 12.55 -18.79
C ASP A 56 -16.46 14.02 -18.54
N ASP A 57 -15.71 14.77 -17.73
CA ASP A 57 -15.93 16.17 -17.32
C ASP A 57 -17.08 16.39 -16.29
N GLU A 58 -17.66 15.32 -15.73
CA GLU A 58 -18.64 15.40 -14.65
C GLU A 58 -18.02 15.02 -13.31
N SER A 59 -18.19 15.88 -12.30
CA SER A 59 -17.75 15.57 -10.92
C SER A 59 -18.66 14.55 -10.27
N ARG A 60 -18.05 13.56 -9.59
CA ARG A 60 -18.75 12.48 -8.89
C ARG A 60 -18.08 12.20 -7.56
N ASP A 61 -18.89 12.07 -6.51
CA ASP A 61 -18.44 11.68 -5.18
C ASP A 61 -18.89 10.25 -4.87
N ALA A 62 -18.00 9.45 -4.31
CA ALA A 62 -18.30 8.12 -3.79
C ALA A 62 -18.17 8.09 -2.25
N PRO A 63 -18.95 7.25 -1.58
CA PRO A 63 -18.81 7.05 -0.14
C PRO A 63 -17.40 6.53 0.23
N ALA A 64 -16.84 6.99 1.35
CA ALA A 64 -15.62 6.42 1.90
C ALA A 64 -15.82 4.92 2.17
N GLY A 65 -14.76 4.13 1.93
CA GLY A 65 -14.80 2.67 2.04
C GLY A 65 -15.16 1.94 0.73
N ILE A 66 -15.49 2.65 -0.37
CA ILE A 66 -15.95 1.99 -1.60
C ILE A 66 -14.88 1.07 -2.24
N ALA A 67 -13.59 1.44 -2.19
CA ALA A 67 -12.52 0.62 -2.73
C ALA A 67 -12.37 -0.70 -1.94
N HIS A 68 -12.31 -0.62 -0.62
CA HIS A 68 -12.27 -1.77 0.28
C HIS A 68 -13.53 -2.64 0.19
N PHE A 69 -14.70 -2.01 0.09
CA PHE A 69 -15.95 -2.75 -0.11
C PHE A 69 -15.93 -3.54 -1.43
N LEU A 70 -15.40 -2.94 -2.50
CA LEU A 70 -15.29 -3.60 -3.79
C LEU A 70 -14.28 -4.76 -3.74
N GLU A 71 -13.16 -4.61 -3.02
CA GLU A 71 -12.22 -5.69 -2.74
C GLU A 71 -12.94 -6.91 -2.18
N HIS A 72 -13.71 -6.77 -1.08
CA HIS A 72 -14.51 -7.83 -0.47
C HIS A 72 -15.48 -8.45 -1.47
N LYS A 73 -16.15 -7.62 -2.27
CA LYS A 73 -17.17 -8.12 -3.21
C LYS A 73 -16.62 -8.96 -4.34
N LEU A 74 -15.35 -8.75 -4.74
CA LEU A 74 -14.74 -9.56 -5.78
C LEU A 74 -14.42 -10.99 -5.31
N PHE A 75 -14.30 -11.24 -4.01
CA PHE A 75 -14.14 -12.59 -3.47
C PHE A 75 -15.43 -13.43 -3.52
N GLU A 76 -16.57 -12.86 -3.87
CA GLU A 76 -17.81 -13.62 -4.07
C GLU A 76 -17.94 -14.10 -5.50
N ASP A 77 -18.00 -15.43 -5.72
CA ASP A 77 -18.16 -16.02 -7.06
C ASP A 77 -19.61 -15.94 -7.58
N GLU A 78 -19.84 -16.37 -8.83
CA GLU A 78 -21.14 -16.33 -9.50
C GLU A 78 -22.23 -17.15 -8.78
N SER A 79 -21.84 -18.13 -7.97
CA SER A 79 -22.76 -18.93 -7.16
C SER A 79 -23.05 -18.34 -5.77
N GLY A 80 -22.41 -17.21 -5.42
CA GLY A 80 -22.44 -16.63 -4.10
C GLY A 80 -21.51 -17.33 -3.10
N GLY A 81 -20.57 -18.15 -3.59
CA GLY A 81 -19.52 -18.80 -2.81
C GLY A 81 -18.25 -17.93 -2.73
N ASP A 82 -17.33 -18.36 -1.86
CA ASP A 82 -16.02 -17.71 -1.70
C ASP A 82 -15.03 -18.23 -2.75
N ILE A 83 -14.48 -17.31 -3.57
CA ILE A 83 -13.49 -17.64 -4.60
C ILE A 83 -12.21 -18.23 -4.00
N SER A 84 -11.86 -17.92 -2.76
CA SER A 84 -10.69 -18.47 -2.06
C SER A 84 -10.71 -19.99 -2.00
N LEU A 85 -11.89 -20.60 -1.97
CA LEU A 85 -12.04 -22.06 -2.01
C LEU A 85 -11.54 -22.65 -3.34
N LYS A 86 -11.69 -21.93 -4.45
CA LYS A 86 -11.17 -22.38 -5.76
C LYS A 86 -9.65 -22.34 -5.79
N PHE A 87 -9.04 -21.29 -5.21
CA PHE A 87 -7.58 -21.23 -5.05
C PHE A 87 -7.06 -22.37 -4.16
N THR A 88 -7.72 -22.62 -3.02
CA THR A 88 -7.39 -23.74 -2.13
C THR A 88 -7.46 -25.09 -2.84
N GLN A 89 -8.47 -25.34 -3.68
CA GLN A 89 -8.59 -26.56 -4.51
C GLN A 89 -7.47 -26.69 -5.54
N LEU A 90 -6.89 -25.58 -5.98
CA LEU A 90 -5.73 -25.53 -6.86
C LEU A 90 -4.39 -25.56 -6.10
N GLY A 91 -4.42 -25.64 -4.75
CA GLY A 91 -3.23 -25.69 -3.91
C GLY A 91 -2.57 -24.32 -3.71
N ALA A 92 -3.36 -23.25 -3.73
CA ALA A 92 -2.90 -21.89 -3.51
C ALA A 92 -3.57 -21.24 -2.29
N GLU A 93 -2.84 -20.33 -1.65
CA GLU A 93 -3.38 -19.33 -0.74
C GLU A 93 -3.62 -18.03 -1.51
N THR A 94 -4.70 -17.34 -1.20
CA THR A 94 -5.05 -16.06 -1.84
C THR A 94 -5.44 -15.04 -0.81
N ASN A 95 -5.13 -13.78 -1.09
CA ASN A 95 -5.51 -12.65 -0.23
C ASN A 95 -5.61 -11.37 -1.08
N ALA A 96 -6.08 -10.29 -0.46
CA ALA A 96 -6.09 -8.96 -1.04
C ALA A 96 -5.86 -7.89 0.03
N PHE A 97 -5.57 -6.68 -0.41
CA PHE A 97 -5.52 -5.51 0.45
C PHE A 97 -5.83 -4.24 -0.33
N THR A 98 -6.44 -3.29 0.35
CA THR A 98 -6.67 -1.93 -0.13
C THR A 98 -5.79 -0.95 0.64
N THR A 99 -5.13 -0.04 -0.09
CA THR A 99 -4.36 1.06 0.47
C THR A 99 -4.99 2.42 0.12
N PHE A 100 -4.27 3.49 0.33
CA PHE A 100 -4.73 4.83 -0.05
C PHE A 100 -4.92 5.00 -1.57
N ASN A 101 -4.08 4.36 -2.39
CA ASN A 101 -4.00 4.59 -3.84
C ASN A 101 -4.15 3.33 -4.70
N GLN A 102 -4.26 2.15 -4.09
CA GLN A 102 -4.40 0.89 -4.85
C GLN A 102 -5.16 -0.18 -4.09
N THR A 103 -5.70 -1.15 -4.85
CA THR A 103 -6.20 -2.43 -4.36
C THR A 103 -5.44 -3.54 -5.07
N SER A 104 -4.90 -4.50 -4.32
CA SER A 104 -4.11 -5.60 -4.85
C SER A 104 -4.70 -6.93 -4.46
N PHE A 105 -4.71 -7.87 -5.40
CA PHE A 105 -5.19 -9.25 -5.25
C PHE A 105 -4.04 -10.18 -5.60
N PHE A 106 -3.76 -11.18 -4.78
CA PHE A 106 -2.62 -12.06 -5.03
C PHE A 106 -2.88 -13.49 -4.58
N PHE A 107 -2.09 -14.40 -5.12
CA PHE A 107 -1.99 -15.76 -4.64
C PHE A 107 -0.54 -16.20 -4.55
N SER A 108 -0.28 -17.17 -3.66
CA SER A 108 0.98 -17.90 -3.54
C SER A 108 0.71 -19.40 -3.68
N THR A 109 1.55 -20.10 -4.45
CA THR A 109 1.38 -21.52 -4.70
C THR A 109 2.69 -22.23 -5.02
N ALA A 110 2.79 -23.53 -4.70
CA ALA A 110 3.84 -24.43 -5.16
C ALA A 110 3.39 -25.33 -6.34
N SER A 111 2.11 -25.26 -6.75
CA SER A 111 1.56 -26.11 -7.80
C SER A 111 0.49 -25.40 -8.61
N LYS A 112 0.19 -25.91 -9.83
CA LYS A 112 -0.88 -25.41 -10.70
C LYS A 112 -0.86 -23.87 -10.86
N PHE A 113 0.35 -23.33 -11.04
CA PHE A 113 0.55 -21.88 -11.13
C PHE A 113 -0.28 -21.25 -12.25
N GLN A 114 -0.33 -21.90 -13.42
CA GLN A 114 -1.04 -21.36 -14.60
C GLN A 114 -2.55 -21.25 -14.35
N GLU A 115 -3.15 -22.29 -13.76
CA GLU A 115 -4.59 -22.31 -13.44
C GLU A 115 -4.94 -21.23 -12.39
N ASN A 116 -4.09 -21.06 -11.38
CA ASN A 116 -4.25 -19.99 -10.39
C ASN A 116 -4.07 -18.59 -11.01
N LEU A 117 -3.14 -18.43 -11.95
CA LEU A 117 -2.91 -17.16 -12.65
C LEU A 117 -4.11 -16.78 -13.55
N GLU A 118 -4.72 -17.73 -14.21
CA GLU A 118 -5.95 -17.51 -14.98
C GLU A 118 -7.13 -17.17 -14.07
N LEU A 119 -7.26 -17.88 -12.94
CA LEU A 119 -8.29 -17.62 -11.94
C LEU A 119 -8.15 -16.22 -11.34
N LEU A 120 -6.92 -15.78 -11.00
CA LEU A 120 -6.65 -14.41 -10.50
C LEU A 120 -7.13 -13.35 -11.47
N GLN A 121 -6.75 -13.46 -12.75
CA GLN A 121 -7.15 -12.49 -13.76
C GLN A 121 -8.66 -12.50 -14.01
N TYR A 122 -9.29 -13.68 -13.93
CA TYR A 122 -10.72 -13.82 -14.15
C TYR A 122 -11.52 -13.17 -13.04
N PHE A 123 -11.26 -13.51 -11.76
CA PHE A 123 -12.12 -13.05 -10.67
C PHE A 123 -12.01 -11.55 -10.42
N VAL A 124 -10.82 -10.98 -10.56
CA VAL A 124 -10.63 -9.52 -10.38
C VAL A 124 -11.42 -8.71 -11.41
N LEU A 125 -11.62 -9.28 -12.60
CA LEU A 125 -12.36 -8.64 -13.69
C LEU A 125 -13.85 -9.01 -13.73
N SER A 126 -14.26 -10.03 -12.98
CA SER A 126 -15.64 -10.57 -12.98
C SER A 126 -16.37 -10.13 -11.71
N ALA A 127 -16.96 -8.96 -11.73
CA ALA A 127 -17.74 -8.47 -10.61
C ALA A 127 -19.17 -9.08 -10.62
N ASN A 128 -19.41 -10.08 -9.77
CA ASN A 128 -20.76 -10.61 -9.54
C ASN A 128 -21.40 -9.97 -8.31
N ILE A 129 -22.06 -8.83 -8.49
CA ILE A 129 -22.61 -8.03 -7.40
C ILE A 129 -24.14 -8.09 -7.42
N THR A 130 -24.76 -8.52 -6.33
CA THR A 130 -26.21 -8.48 -6.12
C THR A 130 -26.57 -7.59 -4.94
N ASP A 131 -27.81 -7.07 -4.89
CA ASP A 131 -28.25 -6.23 -3.77
C ASP A 131 -28.25 -7.02 -2.45
N GLU A 132 -28.57 -8.31 -2.48
CA GLU A 132 -28.52 -9.21 -1.33
C GLU A 132 -27.07 -9.36 -0.82
N SER A 133 -26.12 -9.55 -1.74
CA SER A 133 -24.70 -9.70 -1.39
C SER A 133 -24.13 -8.40 -0.82
N VAL A 134 -24.49 -7.24 -1.37
CA VAL A 134 -24.12 -5.94 -0.81
C VAL A 134 -24.70 -5.76 0.60
N SER A 135 -25.94 -6.19 0.84
CA SER A 135 -26.57 -6.10 2.17
C SER A 135 -25.90 -7.00 3.21
N ARG A 136 -25.38 -8.18 2.80
CA ARG A 136 -24.56 -9.05 3.69
C ARG A 136 -23.24 -8.39 4.02
N GLU A 137 -22.54 -7.89 3.00
CA GLU A 137 -21.21 -7.32 3.14
C GLU A 137 -21.17 -6.09 4.02
N LYS A 138 -22.21 -5.25 3.99
CA LYS A 138 -22.36 -4.13 4.93
C LYS A 138 -22.30 -4.54 6.38
N LYS A 139 -22.79 -5.74 6.72
CA LYS A 139 -22.75 -6.26 8.09
C LYS A 139 -21.36 -6.75 8.46
N ILE A 140 -20.69 -7.43 7.52
CA ILE A 140 -19.34 -7.98 7.71
C ILE A 140 -18.34 -6.81 7.89
N ILE A 141 -18.31 -5.87 6.96
CA ILE A 141 -17.44 -4.69 7.05
C ILE A 141 -17.82 -3.81 8.26
N GLY A 142 -19.11 -3.75 8.60
CA GLY A 142 -19.56 -3.06 9.82
C GLY A 142 -18.97 -3.66 11.11
N GLN A 143 -18.80 -4.98 11.19
CA GLN A 143 -18.14 -5.67 12.31
C GLN A 143 -16.63 -5.45 12.28
N GLU A 144 -16.02 -5.44 11.10
CA GLU A 144 -14.60 -5.13 10.93
C GLU A 144 -14.28 -3.69 11.37
N ILE A 145 -15.12 -2.72 11.01
CA ILE A 145 -14.99 -1.35 11.49
C ILE A 145 -15.08 -1.29 13.03
N ASP A 146 -15.98 -2.05 13.66
CA ASP A 146 -16.04 -2.13 15.14
C ASP A 146 -14.73 -2.68 15.71
N MET A 147 -14.19 -3.74 15.14
CA MET A 147 -12.93 -4.33 15.57
C MET A 147 -11.78 -3.30 15.50
N TYR A 148 -11.68 -2.53 14.41
CA TYR A 148 -10.69 -1.46 14.30
C TYR A 148 -10.92 -0.32 15.29
N GLN A 149 -12.16 -0.01 15.63
CA GLN A 149 -12.47 1.01 16.64
C GLN A 149 -12.07 0.58 18.06
N ASP A 150 -11.98 -0.71 18.34
CA ASP A 150 -11.55 -1.28 19.62
C ASP A 150 -10.01 -1.43 19.70
N ASP A 151 -9.28 -1.31 18.58
CA ASP A 151 -7.83 -1.37 18.52
C ASP A 151 -7.21 0.02 18.79
N ALA A 152 -6.42 0.12 19.87
CA ALA A 152 -5.85 1.39 20.32
C ALA A 152 -4.77 1.94 19.39
N ASP A 153 -3.94 1.08 18.78
CA ASP A 153 -2.91 1.48 17.83
C ASP A 153 -3.53 1.97 16.53
N TYR A 154 -4.54 1.25 16.04
CA TYR A 154 -5.31 1.68 14.88
C TYR A 154 -6.03 3.01 15.12
N ARG A 155 -6.62 3.19 16.30
CA ARG A 155 -7.29 4.45 16.70
C ARG A 155 -6.32 5.63 16.77
N ALA A 156 -5.12 5.41 17.28
CA ALA A 156 -4.08 6.43 17.34
C ALA A 156 -3.61 6.80 15.92
N TYR A 157 -3.40 5.80 15.04
CA TYR A 157 -3.04 6.01 13.63
C TYR A 157 -4.14 6.76 12.85
N SER A 158 -5.39 6.31 12.91
CA SER A 158 -6.50 6.98 12.21
C SER A 158 -6.74 8.40 12.75
N GLY A 159 -6.62 8.59 14.07
CA GLY A 159 -6.77 9.90 14.72
C GLY A 159 -5.69 10.91 14.30
N ILE A 160 -4.44 10.48 14.16
CA ILE A 160 -3.39 11.39 13.69
C ILE A 160 -3.59 11.77 12.22
N LEU A 161 -4.07 10.87 11.36
CA LEU A 161 -4.39 11.21 9.97
C LEU A 161 -5.55 12.22 9.89
N GLN A 162 -6.58 12.08 10.72
CA GLN A 162 -7.66 13.06 10.85
C GLN A 162 -7.13 14.43 11.26
N ASN A 163 -6.12 14.49 12.13
CA ASN A 163 -5.49 15.74 12.57
C ASN A 163 -4.60 16.36 11.49
N LEU A 164 -3.82 15.54 10.77
CA LEU A 164 -2.92 16.01 9.74
C LEU A 164 -3.66 16.43 8.46
N PHE A 165 -4.74 15.72 8.10
CA PHE A 165 -5.44 15.88 6.82
C PHE A 165 -6.95 16.11 7.00
N PRO A 166 -7.39 17.02 7.90
CA PRO A 166 -8.82 17.19 8.21
C PRO A 166 -9.64 17.51 6.95
N LYS A 167 -10.84 16.93 6.85
CA LYS A 167 -11.79 17.12 5.75
C LYS A 167 -11.29 16.62 4.38
N THR A 168 -10.28 15.79 4.34
CA THR A 168 -9.80 15.13 3.12
C THR A 168 -10.14 13.65 3.14
N SER A 169 -9.96 12.95 2.01
CA SER A 169 -10.11 11.50 1.93
C SER A 169 -9.11 10.75 2.83
N LEU A 170 -7.92 11.29 3.08
CA LEU A 170 -6.94 10.75 4.02
C LEU A 170 -7.39 10.76 5.49
N ALA A 171 -8.35 11.60 5.84
CA ALA A 171 -8.94 11.62 7.18
C ALA A 171 -9.99 10.52 7.38
N ASN A 172 -10.41 9.86 6.31
CA ASN A 172 -11.33 8.73 6.37
C ASN A 172 -10.56 7.43 6.54
N ASP A 173 -11.17 6.51 7.25
CA ASP A 173 -10.71 5.14 7.31
C ASP A 173 -10.76 4.48 5.93
N ILE A 174 -9.82 3.56 5.63
CA ILE A 174 -9.80 2.81 4.36
C ILE A 174 -11.07 1.98 4.21
N ALA A 175 -11.54 1.37 5.30
CA ALA A 175 -12.81 0.64 5.33
C ALA A 175 -14.05 1.56 5.33
N GLY A 176 -13.85 2.86 5.49
CA GLY A 176 -14.92 3.84 5.64
C GLY A 176 -15.45 3.94 7.06
N SER A 177 -16.70 4.38 7.19
CA SER A 177 -17.48 4.38 8.44
C SER A 177 -18.77 3.61 8.27
N LYS A 178 -19.41 3.21 9.38
CA LYS A 178 -20.73 2.56 9.32
C LYS A 178 -21.76 3.39 8.53
N GLU A 179 -21.68 4.71 8.64
CA GLU A 179 -22.59 5.64 7.93
C GLU A 179 -22.23 5.72 6.44
N SER A 180 -20.95 5.69 6.09
CA SER A 180 -20.52 5.78 4.69
C SER A 180 -20.82 4.48 3.93
N ILE A 181 -20.54 3.32 4.51
CA ILE A 181 -20.79 2.02 3.85
C ILE A 181 -22.30 1.76 3.62
N GLN A 182 -23.21 2.31 4.47
CA GLN A 182 -24.64 2.20 4.20
C GLN A 182 -25.08 2.85 2.90
N LYS A 183 -24.35 3.86 2.41
CA LYS A 183 -24.63 4.57 1.14
C LYS A 183 -24.10 3.82 -0.09
N ILE A 184 -23.27 2.81 0.10
CA ILE A 184 -22.72 1.99 -1.00
C ILE A 184 -23.85 1.13 -1.56
N THR A 185 -24.01 1.13 -2.87
CA THR A 185 -25.01 0.35 -3.61
C THR A 185 -24.33 -0.52 -4.66
N LYS A 186 -25.05 -1.55 -5.13
CA LYS A 186 -24.64 -2.36 -6.27
C LYS A 186 -24.21 -1.50 -7.46
N ILE A 187 -25.02 -0.51 -7.84
CA ILE A 187 -24.75 0.37 -8.98
C ILE A 187 -23.45 1.15 -8.80
N LEU A 188 -23.18 1.66 -7.58
CA LEU A 188 -21.92 2.36 -7.30
C LEU A 188 -20.71 1.44 -7.43
N LEU A 189 -20.79 0.20 -6.91
CA LEU A 189 -19.72 -0.78 -6.99
C LEU A 189 -19.44 -1.18 -8.45
N GLU A 190 -20.47 -1.55 -9.22
CA GLU A 190 -20.34 -1.88 -10.64
C GLU A 190 -19.78 -0.71 -11.46
N THR A 191 -20.21 0.52 -11.14
CA THR A 191 -19.71 1.72 -11.79
C THR A 191 -18.21 1.94 -11.52
N HIS A 192 -17.77 1.84 -10.26
CA HIS A 192 -16.35 2.00 -9.91
C HIS A 192 -15.49 0.85 -10.43
N HIS A 193 -16.00 -0.39 -10.43
CA HIS A 193 -15.33 -1.50 -11.09
C HIS A 193 -15.13 -1.20 -12.59
N THR A 194 -16.16 -0.73 -13.29
CA THR A 194 -16.05 -0.32 -14.70
C THR A 194 -15.02 0.79 -14.92
N TYR A 195 -14.90 1.75 -13.99
CA TYR A 195 -14.00 2.89 -14.15
C TYR A 195 -12.54 2.54 -13.90
N PHE A 196 -12.26 1.75 -12.88
CA PHE A 196 -10.90 1.52 -12.40
C PHE A 196 -10.30 0.19 -12.80
N TYR A 197 -11.11 -0.88 -12.96
CA TYR A 197 -10.63 -2.22 -13.29
C TYR A 197 -10.45 -2.37 -14.80
N GLN A 198 -9.63 -1.47 -15.34
CA GLN A 198 -9.25 -1.42 -16.75
C GLN A 198 -7.79 -1.82 -16.90
N PRO A 199 -7.40 -2.59 -17.93
CA PRO A 199 -6.01 -3.04 -18.11
C PRO A 199 -4.98 -1.91 -18.09
N THR A 200 -5.37 -0.72 -18.56
CA THR A 200 -4.51 0.47 -18.56
C THR A 200 -4.25 1.06 -17.17
N ASN A 201 -5.04 0.67 -16.18
CA ASN A 201 -4.95 1.07 -14.78
C ASN A 201 -4.51 -0.08 -13.87
N MET A 202 -4.01 -1.18 -14.48
CA MET A 202 -3.65 -2.39 -13.76
C MET A 202 -2.22 -2.81 -14.08
N SER A 203 -1.60 -3.48 -13.13
CA SER A 203 -0.30 -4.14 -13.28
C SER A 203 -0.34 -5.54 -12.68
N LEU A 204 0.31 -6.48 -13.35
CA LEU A 204 0.41 -7.87 -12.94
C LEU A 204 1.88 -8.19 -12.62
N PHE A 205 2.15 -8.60 -11.38
CA PHE A 205 3.46 -9.00 -10.90
C PHE A 205 3.53 -10.50 -10.77
N ILE A 206 4.63 -11.08 -11.23
CA ILE A 206 4.87 -12.52 -11.15
C ILE A 206 6.30 -12.74 -10.65
N VAL A 207 6.43 -13.48 -9.57
CA VAL A 207 7.71 -13.81 -8.93
C VAL A 207 7.79 -15.31 -8.69
N GLY A 208 8.91 -15.94 -9.03
CA GLY A 208 9.15 -17.38 -8.79
C GLY A 208 9.98 -18.04 -9.85
N ASP A 209 10.19 -19.35 -9.74
CA ASP A 209 10.86 -20.16 -10.77
C ASP A 209 9.86 -20.49 -11.88
N ILE A 210 9.78 -19.58 -12.84
CA ILE A 210 8.86 -19.61 -13.98
C ILE A 210 9.63 -19.59 -15.31
N ASP A 211 9.00 -20.13 -16.36
CA ASP A 211 9.37 -19.83 -17.74
C ASP A 211 8.67 -18.53 -18.16
N ILE A 212 9.47 -17.46 -18.34
CA ILE A 212 8.95 -16.12 -18.63
C ILE A 212 8.24 -16.06 -19.96
N ASP A 213 8.80 -16.69 -21.01
CA ASP A 213 8.22 -16.65 -22.35
C ASP A 213 6.91 -17.44 -22.43
N GLU A 214 6.87 -18.62 -21.81
CA GLU A 214 5.66 -19.44 -21.72
C GLU A 214 4.57 -18.73 -20.93
N THR A 215 4.92 -18.19 -19.75
CA THR A 215 3.98 -17.47 -18.89
C THR A 215 3.44 -16.21 -19.58
N PHE A 216 4.31 -15.45 -20.24
CA PHE A 216 3.91 -14.27 -21.02
C PHE A 216 2.91 -14.64 -22.12
N LEU A 217 3.19 -15.68 -22.91
CA LEU A 217 2.30 -16.15 -23.99
C LEU A 217 0.95 -16.64 -23.44
N ALA A 218 0.95 -17.27 -22.28
CA ALA A 218 -0.27 -17.71 -21.62
C ALA A 218 -1.14 -16.52 -21.17
N ILE A 219 -0.53 -15.52 -20.51
CA ILE A 219 -1.22 -14.29 -20.13
C ILE A 219 -1.80 -13.59 -21.36
N GLN A 220 -0.99 -13.43 -22.41
CA GLN A 220 -1.44 -12.76 -23.62
C GLN A 220 -2.65 -13.46 -24.25
N ARG A 221 -2.63 -14.78 -24.33
CA ARG A 221 -3.79 -15.57 -24.84
C ARG A 221 -5.01 -15.39 -23.96
N PHE A 222 -4.83 -15.50 -22.64
CA PHE A 222 -5.94 -15.37 -21.70
C PHE A 222 -6.57 -13.98 -21.76
N GLN A 223 -5.76 -12.91 -21.81
CA GLN A 223 -6.22 -11.54 -21.93
C GLN A 223 -7.07 -11.29 -23.21
N THR A 224 -6.85 -12.04 -24.29
CA THR A 224 -7.69 -11.93 -25.50
C THR A 224 -9.07 -12.58 -25.35
N THR A 225 -9.28 -13.42 -24.34
CA THR A 225 -10.60 -14.02 -24.04
C THR A 225 -11.47 -13.14 -23.18
N LEU A 226 -10.90 -12.13 -22.54
CA LEU A 226 -11.60 -11.22 -21.62
C LEU A 226 -12.26 -10.08 -22.39
N SER A 227 -13.44 -9.68 -21.91
CA SER A 227 -14.15 -8.50 -22.42
C SER A 227 -14.02 -7.36 -21.41
N TYR A 228 -13.68 -6.19 -21.89
CA TYR A 228 -13.58 -4.99 -21.07
C TYR A 228 -14.66 -3.97 -21.48
N PRO A 229 -15.27 -3.28 -20.50
CA PRO A 229 -16.19 -2.19 -20.81
C PRO A 229 -15.44 -1.02 -21.47
N ASP A 230 -16.17 -0.15 -22.16
CA ASP A 230 -15.60 1.03 -22.79
C ASP A 230 -14.89 1.91 -21.74
N ARG A 231 -13.66 2.28 -22.07
CA ARG A 231 -12.83 3.09 -21.19
C ARG A 231 -13.43 4.49 -21.02
N LYS A 232 -13.57 4.92 -19.77
CA LYS A 232 -13.91 6.29 -19.40
C LYS A 232 -12.65 7.09 -19.08
N ARG A 233 -12.72 8.41 -19.29
CA ARG A 233 -11.66 9.31 -18.80
C ARG A 233 -11.97 9.63 -17.35
N VAL A 234 -11.21 9.02 -16.45
CA VAL A 234 -11.32 9.21 -15.00
C VAL A 234 -10.11 10.01 -14.53
N THR A 235 -10.36 11.06 -13.76
CA THR A 235 -9.34 11.81 -13.04
C THR A 235 -9.75 11.90 -11.57
N VAL A 236 -8.80 11.70 -10.66
CA VAL A 236 -9.01 11.83 -9.23
C VAL A 236 -8.73 13.28 -8.83
N ASP A 237 -9.60 13.87 -8.04
CA ASP A 237 -9.41 15.23 -7.57
C ASP A 237 -8.22 15.30 -6.61
N PRO A 238 -7.34 16.32 -6.75
CA PRO A 238 -6.19 16.47 -5.87
C PRO A 238 -6.63 16.76 -4.44
N LEU A 239 -5.86 16.28 -3.46
CA LEU A 239 -6.10 16.56 -2.05
C LEU A 239 -5.99 18.07 -1.75
N HIS A 240 -7.01 18.63 -1.16
CA HIS A 240 -6.99 20.01 -0.71
C HIS A 240 -6.60 20.08 0.77
N TYR A 241 -5.48 20.73 1.08
CA TYR A 241 -4.95 20.80 2.43
C TYR A 241 -5.60 21.90 3.27
N TYR A 242 -6.23 21.50 4.36
CA TYR A 242 -6.74 22.39 5.41
C TYR A 242 -5.73 22.55 6.55
N PRO A 243 -5.86 23.55 7.42
CA PRO A 243 -5.02 23.67 8.62
C PRO A 243 -5.10 22.43 9.49
N VAL A 244 -3.95 21.96 9.98
CA VAL A 244 -3.87 20.79 10.87
C VAL A 244 -4.60 21.03 12.20
N ILE A 245 -5.19 20.00 12.76
CA ILE A 245 -5.68 19.98 14.15
C ILE A 245 -4.46 19.69 15.05
N LYS A 246 -4.19 20.57 16.01
CA LYS A 246 -2.94 20.52 16.77
C LYS A 246 -2.82 19.31 17.69
N SER A 247 -3.93 18.85 18.23
CA SER A 247 -4.00 17.66 19.10
C SER A 247 -5.44 17.18 19.24
N SER A 248 -5.59 15.91 19.46
CA SER A 248 -6.82 15.24 19.88
C SER A 248 -6.47 14.12 20.86
N SER A 249 -7.43 13.66 21.64
CA SER A 249 -7.30 12.50 22.50
C SER A 249 -8.60 11.71 22.51
N VAL A 250 -8.47 10.41 22.71
CA VAL A 250 -9.60 9.49 22.84
C VAL A 250 -9.33 8.64 24.09
N ASP A 251 -10.35 8.49 24.93
CA ASP A 251 -10.28 7.62 26.08
C ASP A 251 -10.54 6.18 25.65
N MET A 252 -9.63 5.26 25.99
CA MET A 252 -9.71 3.84 25.71
C MET A 252 -9.21 3.02 26.91
N ASP A 253 -9.67 1.79 27.04
CA ASP A 253 -9.20 0.86 28.07
C ASP A 253 -7.85 0.27 27.69
N VAL A 254 -6.77 0.99 28.01
CA VAL A 254 -5.39 0.62 27.71
C VAL A 254 -4.53 0.71 28.97
N THR A 255 -3.52 -0.14 29.08
CA THR A 255 -2.58 -0.14 30.23
C THR A 255 -1.64 1.05 30.23
N THR A 256 -1.25 1.50 29.02
CA THR A 256 -0.35 2.64 28.81
C THR A 256 -0.89 3.50 27.66
N ALA A 257 -0.78 4.82 27.78
CA ALA A 257 -1.27 5.71 26.75
C ALA A 257 -0.45 5.56 25.46
N LYS A 258 -1.14 5.45 24.33
CA LYS A 258 -0.57 5.48 22.98
C LYS A 258 -0.38 6.92 22.54
N LEU A 259 0.81 7.29 22.14
CA LEU A 259 1.13 8.61 21.60
C LEU A 259 1.57 8.52 20.15
N VAL A 260 0.96 9.32 19.28
CA VAL A 260 1.45 9.52 17.91
C VAL A 260 1.70 11.01 17.68
N VAL A 261 2.90 11.34 17.25
CA VAL A 261 3.30 12.70 16.84
C VAL A 261 3.48 12.72 15.33
N GLY A 262 2.63 13.45 14.63
CA GLY A 262 2.61 13.48 13.17
C GLY A 262 3.14 14.80 12.58
N PHE A 263 3.82 14.69 11.44
CA PHE A 263 4.32 15.80 10.64
C PHE A 263 3.86 15.64 9.20
N ARG A 264 3.18 16.66 8.67
CA ARG A 264 2.73 16.69 7.28
C ARG A 264 3.76 17.38 6.39
N GLY A 265 4.15 16.73 5.28
CA GLY A 265 4.98 17.32 4.25
C GLY A 265 4.18 18.15 3.26
N TYR A 266 4.87 19.09 2.60
CA TYR A 266 4.31 19.99 1.58
C TYR A 266 5.18 20.05 0.32
N LEU A 267 6.21 19.22 0.22
CA LEU A 267 7.15 19.30 -0.90
C LEU A 267 6.51 18.78 -2.19
N THR A 268 6.60 19.59 -3.25
CA THR A 268 6.37 19.11 -4.60
C THR A 268 7.68 18.52 -5.12
N LEU A 269 7.74 17.19 -5.23
CA LEU A 269 8.93 16.47 -5.67
C LEU A 269 9.01 16.50 -7.20
N THR A 270 9.64 17.54 -7.75
CA THR A 270 9.81 17.70 -9.20
C THR A 270 11.20 17.33 -9.72
N GLN A 271 12.20 17.21 -8.83
CA GLN A 271 13.61 17.02 -9.20
C GLN A 271 14.23 15.71 -8.67
N HIS A 272 13.59 15.07 -7.70
CA HIS A 272 14.07 13.82 -7.10
C HIS A 272 12.98 12.76 -7.20
N SER A 273 13.38 11.50 -7.30
CA SER A 273 12.43 10.40 -7.23
C SER A 273 11.81 10.31 -5.83
N LEU A 274 10.60 9.80 -5.75
CA LEU A 274 9.94 9.51 -4.47
C LEU A 274 10.75 8.52 -3.65
N LEU A 275 11.32 7.50 -4.30
CA LEU A 275 12.16 6.49 -3.67
C LEU A 275 13.38 7.12 -3.00
N THR A 276 14.14 7.94 -3.74
CA THR A 276 15.32 8.64 -3.20
C THR A 276 14.94 9.54 -2.01
N TYR A 277 13.84 10.27 -2.12
CA TYR A 277 13.38 11.15 -1.04
C TYR A 277 12.95 10.36 0.20
N ARG A 278 12.20 9.26 0.01
CA ARG A 278 11.77 8.37 1.09
C ARG A 278 12.95 7.78 1.85
N ILE A 279 13.95 7.25 1.12
CA ILE A 279 15.17 6.69 1.70
C ILE A 279 15.98 7.76 2.45
N ALA A 280 16.18 8.92 1.82
CA ALA A 280 16.92 10.01 2.45
C ALA A 280 16.25 10.48 3.75
N LEU A 281 14.92 10.58 3.76
CA LEU A 281 14.16 10.97 4.95
C LEU A 281 14.18 9.88 6.03
N LYS A 282 14.07 8.61 5.66
CA LYS A 282 14.24 7.49 6.60
C LYS A 282 15.63 7.50 7.24
N LEU A 283 16.69 7.61 6.46
CA LEU A 283 18.06 7.69 6.97
C LEU A 283 18.27 8.91 7.88
N PHE A 284 17.75 10.07 7.49
CA PHE A 284 17.82 11.29 8.29
C PHE A 284 17.14 11.11 9.65
N LEU A 285 15.93 10.57 9.68
CA LEU A 285 15.20 10.32 10.92
C LEU A 285 15.86 9.23 11.77
N SER A 286 16.39 8.17 11.14
CA SER A 286 17.15 7.13 11.84
C SER A 286 18.42 7.70 12.52
N MET A 287 19.13 8.61 11.85
CA MET A 287 20.28 9.29 12.46
C MET A 287 19.87 10.17 13.63
N LEU A 288 18.68 10.77 13.59
CA LEU A 288 18.23 11.75 14.56
C LEU A 288 17.62 11.14 15.82
N ILE A 289 16.69 10.19 15.62
CA ILE A 289 15.85 9.61 16.68
C ILE A 289 15.74 8.09 16.59
N GLY A 290 16.36 7.46 15.57
CA GLY A 290 16.37 6.01 15.46
C GLY A 290 17.20 5.33 16.54
N TRP A 291 17.12 4.01 16.62
CA TRP A 291 17.71 3.19 17.70
C TRP A 291 19.24 3.34 17.86
N THR A 292 19.96 3.83 16.86
CA THR A 292 21.41 4.13 16.92
C THR A 292 21.72 5.55 17.39
N SER A 293 20.70 6.40 17.59
CA SER A 293 20.89 7.81 17.99
C SER A 293 21.06 7.95 19.51
N LYS A 294 21.76 9.00 19.94
CA LYS A 294 21.90 9.31 21.37
C LYS A 294 20.55 9.69 22.00
N ILE A 295 19.65 10.31 21.23
CA ILE A 295 18.33 10.67 21.74
C ILE A 295 17.56 9.40 22.12
N TYR A 296 17.56 8.41 21.24
CA TYR A 296 16.91 7.13 21.51
C TYR A 296 17.51 6.46 22.76
N HIS A 297 18.85 6.30 22.81
CA HIS A 297 19.51 5.67 23.94
C HIS A 297 19.22 6.39 25.27
N THR A 298 19.26 7.72 25.28
CA THR A 298 18.93 8.49 26.50
C THR A 298 17.48 8.25 26.95
N LEU A 299 16.53 8.25 26.00
CA LEU A 299 15.12 8.02 26.33
C LEU A 299 14.87 6.58 26.80
N TYR A 300 15.55 5.61 26.17
CA TYR A 300 15.45 4.20 26.52
C TYR A 300 16.06 3.90 27.91
N GLU A 301 17.26 4.44 28.20
CA GLU A 301 17.93 4.30 29.50
C GLU A 301 17.14 5.00 30.62
N ASP A 302 16.51 6.14 30.32
CA ASP A 302 15.63 6.85 31.25
C ASP A 302 14.26 6.14 31.44
N GLY A 303 13.98 5.04 30.74
CA GLY A 303 12.70 4.32 30.76
C GLY A 303 11.52 5.11 30.22
N LYS A 304 11.77 6.07 29.32
CA LYS A 304 10.74 6.93 28.71
C LYS A 304 10.18 6.38 27.42
N ILE A 305 10.89 5.49 26.78
CA ILE A 305 10.48 4.72 25.60
C ILE A 305 10.89 3.26 25.78
N ASP A 306 10.24 2.38 25.04
CA ASP A 306 10.53 0.97 24.94
C ASP A 306 10.53 0.54 23.46
N ASP A 307 10.35 -0.71 23.18
CA ASP A 307 10.28 -1.32 21.84
C ASP A 307 9.03 -0.95 21.03
N SER A 308 8.07 -0.25 21.64
CA SER A 308 6.91 0.35 20.94
C SER A 308 7.26 1.60 20.15
N PHE A 309 8.48 2.20 20.39
CA PHE A 309 8.90 3.40 19.68
C PHE A 309 9.18 3.09 18.20
N ASP A 310 8.43 3.72 17.33
CA ASP A 310 8.55 3.55 15.88
C ASP A 310 8.51 4.88 15.13
N VAL A 311 9.08 4.90 13.92
CA VAL A 311 9.11 6.06 13.02
C VAL A 311 8.69 5.62 11.63
N ASP A 312 7.47 5.97 11.28
CA ASP A 312 6.91 5.69 9.96
C ASP A 312 7.03 6.88 9.00
N VAL A 313 7.35 6.60 7.74
CA VAL A 313 7.59 7.60 6.69
C VAL A 313 6.78 7.24 5.46
N GLU A 314 5.72 7.98 5.22
CA GLU A 314 4.85 7.85 4.06
C GLU A 314 5.04 8.99 3.07
N ILE A 315 5.53 8.64 1.86
CA ILE A 315 5.81 9.58 0.79
C ILE A 315 5.11 9.12 -0.48
N HIS A 316 4.14 9.89 -0.91
CA HIS A 316 3.40 9.71 -2.16
C HIS A 316 3.38 11.01 -2.95
N HIS A 317 3.01 10.96 -4.23
CA HIS A 317 2.92 12.18 -5.06
C HIS A 317 1.93 13.21 -4.50
N ASN A 318 0.83 12.72 -3.93
CA ASN A 318 -0.30 13.56 -3.50
C ASN A 318 -0.27 13.91 -2.02
N PHE A 319 0.49 13.17 -1.20
CA PHE A 319 0.59 13.42 0.25
C PHE A 319 1.89 12.87 0.82
N GLN A 320 2.29 13.46 1.93
CA GLN A 320 3.51 13.09 2.64
C GLN A 320 3.31 13.30 4.13
N PHE A 321 3.73 12.33 4.92
CA PHE A 321 3.74 12.48 6.37
C PHE A 321 4.81 11.59 7.04
N VAL A 322 5.17 11.98 8.25
CA VAL A 322 6.00 11.20 9.17
C VAL A 322 5.22 11.04 10.46
N LEU A 323 5.17 9.83 10.99
CA LEU A 323 4.59 9.52 12.29
C LEU A 323 5.69 9.01 13.21
N ILE A 324 5.65 9.45 14.47
CA ILE A 324 6.46 8.92 15.56
C ILE A 324 5.49 8.41 16.60
N SER A 325 5.47 7.11 16.80
CA SER A 325 4.57 6.40 17.72
C SER A 325 5.32 5.78 18.88
N LEU A 326 4.72 5.76 20.04
CA LEU A 326 5.25 5.14 21.25
C LEU A 326 4.17 4.97 22.33
N ASP A 327 4.40 4.01 23.22
CA ASP A 327 3.66 3.88 24.46
C ASP A 327 4.35 4.68 25.56
N THR A 328 3.61 5.47 26.30
CA THR A 328 4.21 6.31 27.36
C THR A 328 3.20 6.71 28.43
N PRO A 329 3.59 6.68 29.72
CA PRO A 329 2.75 7.20 30.80
C PRO A 329 2.66 8.75 30.78
N GLU A 330 3.53 9.44 30.02
CA GLU A 330 3.64 10.89 29.97
C GLU A 330 3.45 11.48 28.56
N PRO A 331 2.30 11.23 27.88
CA PRO A 331 2.14 11.56 26.45
C PRO A 331 2.32 13.05 26.13
N ILE A 332 1.88 13.95 27.03
CA ILE A 332 2.02 15.40 26.83
C ILE A 332 3.50 15.83 26.91
N ALA A 333 4.24 15.32 27.90
CA ALA A 333 5.66 15.63 28.06
C ALA A 333 6.48 15.10 26.90
N MET A 334 6.22 13.86 26.47
CA MET A 334 6.90 13.22 25.34
C MET A 334 6.58 13.90 24.00
N SER A 335 5.33 14.26 23.75
CA SER A 335 4.95 15.02 22.55
C SER A 335 5.71 16.35 22.47
N ASN A 336 5.78 17.11 23.57
CA ASN A 336 6.51 18.36 23.63
C ASN A 336 8.02 18.14 23.43
N TYR A 337 8.59 17.10 24.04
CA TYR A 337 10.01 16.76 23.90
C TYR A 337 10.37 16.45 22.44
N ILE A 338 9.62 15.56 21.78
CA ILE A 338 9.83 15.18 20.37
C ILE A 338 9.74 16.42 19.48
N ARG A 339 8.67 17.19 19.61
CA ARG A 339 8.46 18.41 18.80
C ARG A 339 9.57 19.45 19.00
N GLN A 340 10.02 19.67 20.24
CA GLN A 340 11.11 20.60 20.56
C GLN A 340 12.43 20.11 19.96
N LYS A 341 12.74 18.82 20.06
CA LYS A 341 13.96 18.24 19.50
C LYS A 341 13.98 18.40 17.98
N LEU A 342 12.88 18.07 17.31
CA LEU A 342 12.77 18.22 15.87
C LEU A 342 12.81 19.70 15.40
N ALA A 343 12.21 20.62 16.13
CA ALA A 343 12.23 22.06 15.82
C ALA A 343 13.61 22.72 16.05
N THR A 344 14.43 22.16 16.92
CA THR A 344 15.75 22.70 17.26
C THR A 344 16.92 21.98 16.59
N ILE A 345 16.63 21.14 15.59
CA ILE A 345 17.67 20.45 14.84
C ILE A 345 18.60 21.49 14.20
N LYS A 346 19.75 21.66 14.80
CA LYS A 346 20.95 22.14 14.12
C LYS A 346 21.73 20.87 13.75
N ILE A 347 22.39 20.85 12.61
CA ILE A 347 23.29 19.77 12.21
C ILE A 347 24.14 19.41 13.44
N SER A 348 23.77 18.34 14.10
CA SER A 348 24.39 17.92 15.35
C SER A 348 25.70 17.21 15.04
N LYS A 349 26.57 17.06 16.05
CA LYS A 349 27.79 16.24 15.91
C LYS A 349 27.51 14.75 15.61
N GLU A 350 26.24 14.35 15.64
CA GLU A 350 25.79 12.99 15.38
C GLU A 350 25.59 12.72 13.88
N PHE A 351 25.39 13.77 13.08
CA PHE A 351 25.33 13.66 11.61
C PHE A 351 26.72 13.51 11.02
N THR A 352 27.33 12.34 11.24
CA THR A 352 28.64 12.00 10.69
C THR A 352 28.49 11.05 9.50
N ASN A 353 29.48 11.07 8.60
CA ASN A 353 29.53 10.12 7.49
C ASN A 353 29.64 8.66 8.00
N GLU A 354 30.27 8.44 9.14
CA GLU A 354 30.41 7.12 9.76
C GLU A 354 29.03 6.57 10.16
N HIS A 355 28.22 7.40 10.86
CA HIS A 355 26.87 7.02 11.27
C HIS A 355 25.96 6.79 10.05
N LEU A 356 26.00 7.69 9.07
CA LEU A 356 25.25 7.50 7.81
C LEU A 356 25.63 6.20 7.11
N ASN A 357 26.92 5.90 7.01
CA ASN A 357 27.40 4.66 6.37
C ASN A 357 27.00 3.40 7.14
N LEU A 358 26.90 3.47 8.47
CA LEU A 358 26.39 2.37 9.30
C LEU A 358 24.92 2.08 8.95
N LEU A 359 24.06 3.10 8.95
CA LEU A 359 22.64 2.97 8.63
C LEU A 359 22.39 2.55 7.18
N LYS A 360 23.21 3.04 6.23
CA LYS A 360 23.16 2.54 4.84
C LYS A 360 23.48 1.05 4.74
N LYS A 361 24.45 0.56 5.50
CA LYS A 361 24.77 -0.87 5.52
C LYS A 361 23.67 -1.71 6.14
N GLU A 362 23.05 -1.23 7.21
CA GLU A 362 21.88 -1.86 7.83
C GLU A 362 20.73 -1.95 6.83
N MET A 363 20.31 -0.83 6.26
CA MET A 363 19.23 -0.77 5.27
C MET A 363 19.52 -1.64 4.03
N TYR A 364 20.78 -1.70 3.59
CA TYR A 364 21.19 -2.58 2.50
C TYR A 364 21.08 -4.06 2.91
N GLY A 365 21.48 -4.40 4.14
CA GLY A 365 21.32 -5.76 4.68
C GLY A 365 19.85 -6.20 4.71
N ASP A 366 18.95 -5.35 5.23
CA ASP A 366 17.51 -5.59 5.27
C ASP A 366 16.94 -5.76 3.85
N PHE A 367 17.38 -4.90 2.93
CA PHE A 367 17.00 -4.99 1.52
C PHE A 367 17.42 -6.34 0.90
N ILE A 368 18.68 -6.76 1.08
CA ILE A 368 19.16 -8.05 0.55
C ILE A 368 18.39 -9.21 1.16
N GLN A 369 18.13 -9.20 2.47
CA GLN A 369 17.33 -10.22 3.14
C GLN A 369 15.91 -10.28 2.58
N SER A 370 15.33 -9.13 2.25
CA SER A 370 13.98 -9.05 1.68
C SER A 370 13.85 -9.71 0.31
N LEU A 371 14.95 -9.84 -0.46
CA LEU A 371 14.96 -10.50 -1.76
C LEU A 371 14.78 -12.03 -1.66
N ASP A 372 14.97 -12.62 -0.49
CA ASP A 372 14.77 -14.04 -0.24
C ASP A 372 13.30 -14.42 0.07
N SER A 373 12.41 -13.43 0.25
CA SER A 373 10.98 -13.63 0.43
C SER A 373 10.21 -13.22 -0.83
N ILE A 374 9.64 -14.20 -1.54
CA ILE A 374 8.86 -13.97 -2.76
C ILE A 374 7.63 -13.08 -2.48
N GLU A 375 6.92 -13.35 -1.39
CA GLU A 375 5.74 -12.59 -0.99
C GLU A 375 6.11 -11.12 -0.67
N HIS A 376 7.13 -10.93 0.17
CA HIS A 376 7.63 -9.59 0.52
C HIS A 376 8.07 -8.81 -0.73
N LEU A 377 8.84 -9.47 -1.61
CA LEU A 377 9.32 -8.88 -2.85
C LEU A 377 8.15 -8.44 -3.76
N THR A 378 7.14 -9.30 -3.92
CA THR A 378 5.94 -9.00 -4.72
C THR A 378 5.19 -7.80 -4.15
N HIS A 379 5.00 -7.77 -2.83
CA HIS A 379 4.33 -6.68 -2.13
C HIS A 379 5.09 -5.35 -2.27
N GLN A 380 6.40 -5.34 -2.02
CA GLN A 380 7.22 -4.13 -2.14
C GLN A 380 7.22 -3.59 -3.59
N PHE A 381 7.35 -4.49 -4.59
CA PHE A 381 7.29 -4.06 -5.99
C PHE A 381 5.97 -3.38 -6.33
N SER A 382 4.84 -3.92 -5.88
CA SER A 382 3.52 -3.33 -6.16
C SER A 382 3.38 -1.92 -5.57
N LEU A 383 3.92 -1.69 -4.37
CA LEU A 383 3.88 -0.39 -3.71
C LEU A 383 4.73 0.67 -4.44
N TYR A 384 5.91 0.29 -4.94
CA TYR A 384 6.81 1.24 -5.61
C TYR A 384 6.42 1.54 -7.06
N LEU A 385 5.66 0.68 -7.72
CA LEU A 385 5.23 0.89 -9.11
C LEU A 385 3.91 1.65 -9.25
N SER A 386 3.17 1.84 -8.19
CA SER A 386 1.96 2.67 -8.20
C SER A 386 2.27 4.15 -8.43
N ASP A 387 3.50 4.55 -8.16
CA ASP A 387 4.01 5.88 -8.42
C ASP A 387 4.69 5.88 -9.80
N SER A 388 4.40 6.86 -10.64
CA SER A 388 4.85 7.00 -12.03
C SER A 388 6.38 7.17 -12.20
N ASP A 389 7.16 6.89 -11.17
CA ASP A 389 8.61 6.99 -11.16
C ASP A 389 9.24 5.83 -11.96
N LYS A 390 10.32 6.16 -12.65
CA LYS A 390 11.12 5.17 -13.41
C LYS A 390 11.95 4.25 -12.53
N GLU A 391 12.01 4.54 -11.22
CA GLU A 391 12.77 3.74 -10.25
C GLU A 391 11.89 2.65 -9.67
N THR A 392 12.50 1.48 -9.46
CA THR A 392 11.85 0.30 -8.88
C THR A 392 12.46 0.00 -7.52
N TYR A 393 11.86 -0.95 -6.80
CA TYR A 393 12.42 -1.47 -5.55
C TYR A 393 13.88 -1.92 -5.68
N PHE A 394 14.30 -2.43 -6.83
CA PHE A 394 15.70 -2.85 -7.10
C PHE A 394 16.70 -1.70 -7.26
N ASP A 395 16.24 -0.46 -7.29
CA ASP A 395 17.11 0.71 -7.38
C ASP A 395 17.60 1.20 -6.00
N ILE A 396 17.05 0.65 -4.89
CA ILE A 396 17.47 0.98 -3.52
C ILE A 396 18.98 0.96 -3.32
N PRO A 397 19.74 -0.07 -3.80
CA PRO A 397 21.19 -0.09 -3.64
C PRO A 397 21.98 1.01 -4.34
N LYS A 398 21.37 1.76 -5.25
CA LYS A 398 22.01 2.86 -5.99
C LYS A 398 21.95 4.19 -5.23
N ILE A 399 21.09 4.27 -4.21
CA ILE A 399 20.83 5.47 -3.41
C ILE A 399 21.67 5.46 -2.14
#